data_b563df7c8d4dfcff29c877d9eb8e46a5
#
_entry.id   b563df7c8d4dfcff29c877d9eb8e46a5
#
_cell.length_a   1.000
_cell.length_b   1.000
_cell.length_c   1.000
_cell.angle_alpha   90.00
_cell.angle_beta   90.00
_cell.angle_gamma   90.00
#
_symmetry.space_group_name_H-M   'P 1'
#
loop_
_entity.id
_entity.type
_entity.pdbx_description
1 polymer ?
#
loop_
_entity_poly.entity_id
_entity_poly.type
_entity_poly.pdbx_seq_one_letter_code
_entity_poly.pdbx_strand_id
1 'polypeptide(L)'
;MTRPKFSVIPAVLLVVGCVLLPACRARSKRYGLRGQVLEKNVPSSEITVNHEDIPGFMAAMTMPYKVKDEVGLQALQPGDMITARVVTSSDGKDYWLEDIRITDQSARARFKGTVTAHRLEPGARAPDLPLINQEGATIHLADFKGKAVLVTFIYTRCPMPTFCPRLSSQFAKIHDALKKTPDDYRRTHLLSISFDPKYDSAPVLRKYGLAYLDNDPTGFAHWEFASTTPADLHKLAEAFGLDYLEEGNQISHTMVVALIAPDGTIVRYWANEWTTAELETALRQAAHTATANRRDAQ
;
A
#
# COMPACT_ATOMS: atom_id res chain seq x y z
N MET A 1 -62.63 -48.75 -59.87
CA MET A 1 -61.17 -48.72 -60.10
C MET A 1 -60.72 -47.29 -59.94
N THR A 2 -60.33 -46.86 -58.76
CA THR A 2 -59.88 -45.50 -58.44
C THR A 2 -58.47 -45.59 -57.91
N ARG A 3 -57.53 -44.94 -58.62
CA ARG A 3 -56.11 -44.85 -58.20
C ARG A 3 -55.93 -43.73 -57.17
N PRO A 4 -55.16 -43.96 -56.13
CA PRO A 4 -54.81 -42.92 -55.20
C PRO A 4 -53.68 -42.05 -55.75
N LYS A 5 -53.82 -40.68 -55.57
CA LYS A 5 -52.80 -39.67 -55.87
C LYS A 5 -51.83 -39.60 -54.71
N PHE A 6 -50.56 -39.88 -54.93
CA PHE A 6 -49.48 -39.58 -53.97
C PHE A 6 -49.13 -38.15 -54.08
N SER A 7 -49.27 -37.42 -52.96
CA SER A 7 -48.81 -36.07 -52.78
C SER A 7 -47.37 -36.10 -52.24
N VAL A 8 -46.44 -35.51 -53.00
CA VAL A 8 -45.01 -35.39 -52.61
C VAL A 8 -44.85 -34.06 -51.90
N ILE A 9 -44.54 -34.13 -50.59
CA ILE A 9 -44.18 -32.95 -49.80
C ILE A 9 -42.66 -32.74 -49.94
N PRO A 10 -42.18 -31.55 -50.37
CA PRO A 10 -40.75 -31.28 -50.39
C PRO A 10 -40.24 -31.03 -48.98
N ALA A 11 -39.26 -31.81 -48.54
CA ALA A 11 -38.52 -31.63 -47.32
C ALA A 11 -37.61 -30.38 -47.47
N VAL A 12 -37.96 -29.29 -46.79
CA VAL A 12 -37.08 -28.13 -46.66
C VAL A 12 -36.00 -28.46 -45.66
N LEU A 13 -34.77 -28.67 -46.10
CA LEU A 13 -33.58 -28.81 -45.25
C LEU A 13 -33.18 -27.43 -44.71
N LEU A 14 -33.52 -27.21 -43.46
CA LEU A 14 -33.09 -26.02 -42.73
C LEU A 14 -31.61 -26.22 -42.30
N VAL A 15 -30.68 -25.69 -43.07
CA VAL A 15 -29.25 -25.63 -42.71
C VAL A 15 -29.09 -24.53 -41.65
N VAL A 16 -29.06 -24.97 -40.38
CA VAL A 16 -28.66 -24.10 -39.25
C VAL A 16 -27.17 -23.86 -39.34
N GLY A 17 -26.79 -22.73 -39.95
CA GLY A 17 -25.43 -22.25 -39.97
C GLY A 17 -25.00 -21.83 -38.54
N CYS A 18 -24.24 -22.69 -37.89
CA CYS A 18 -23.61 -22.40 -36.62
C CYS A 18 -22.51 -21.33 -36.85
N VAL A 19 -22.86 -20.06 -36.69
CA VAL A 19 -21.91 -18.94 -36.74
C VAL A 19 -21.04 -19.08 -35.49
N LEU A 20 -19.88 -19.71 -35.63
CA LEU A 20 -18.80 -19.69 -34.64
C LEU A 20 -18.26 -18.24 -34.56
N LEU A 21 -18.88 -17.41 -33.72
CA LEU A 21 -18.29 -16.13 -33.32
C LEU A 21 -16.98 -16.45 -32.60
N PRO A 22 -15.83 -15.96 -33.07
CA PRO A 22 -14.61 -16.04 -32.30
C PRO A 22 -14.82 -15.16 -31.05
N ALA A 23 -15.05 -15.83 -29.91
CA ALA A 23 -14.98 -15.15 -28.62
C ALA A 23 -13.56 -14.58 -28.51
N CYS A 24 -13.38 -13.29 -28.71
CA CYS A 24 -12.16 -12.57 -28.37
C CYS A 24 -11.98 -12.68 -26.85
N ARG A 25 -11.40 -13.78 -26.38
CA ARG A 25 -10.85 -13.86 -25.03
C ARG A 25 -9.70 -12.88 -24.98
N ALA A 26 -9.91 -11.76 -24.30
CA ALA A 26 -8.83 -10.85 -23.99
C ALA A 26 -7.69 -11.67 -23.35
N ARG A 27 -6.55 -11.62 -24.01
CA ARG A 27 -5.41 -12.51 -23.66
C ARG A 27 -4.63 -11.85 -22.54
N SER A 28 -4.38 -12.58 -21.44
CA SER A 28 -3.46 -12.14 -20.41
C SER A 28 -2.11 -11.81 -21.04
N LYS A 29 -1.53 -10.66 -20.68
CA LYS A 29 -0.19 -10.27 -21.13
C LYS A 29 0.83 -10.81 -20.14
N ARG A 30 2.05 -11.05 -20.63
CA ARG A 30 3.17 -11.57 -19.85
C ARG A 30 4.39 -10.73 -20.11
N TYR A 31 5.06 -10.32 -19.02
CA TYR A 31 6.24 -9.45 -19.05
C TYR A 31 7.36 -10.10 -18.24
N GLY A 32 8.60 -9.98 -18.71
CA GLY A 32 9.76 -10.45 -17.95
C GLY A 32 10.08 -9.50 -16.80
N LEU A 33 10.28 -10.04 -15.61
CA LEU A 33 10.71 -9.34 -14.42
C LEU A 33 12.08 -9.86 -14.00
N ARG A 34 12.94 -8.93 -13.58
CA ARG A 34 14.17 -9.20 -12.82
C ARG A 34 14.14 -8.30 -11.59
N GLY A 35 14.51 -8.83 -10.43
CA GLY A 35 14.52 -8.03 -9.22
C GLY A 35 14.99 -8.79 -8.00
N GLN A 36 15.03 -8.09 -6.87
CA GLN A 36 15.40 -8.63 -5.57
C GLN A 36 14.15 -8.79 -4.70
N VAL A 37 13.99 -9.93 -4.06
CA VAL A 37 12.95 -10.15 -3.04
C VAL A 37 13.32 -9.35 -1.80
N LEU A 38 12.44 -8.47 -1.37
CA LEU A 38 12.62 -7.68 -0.15
C LEU A 38 11.86 -8.28 1.03
N GLU A 39 10.65 -8.80 0.77
CA GLU A 39 9.77 -9.37 1.79
C GLU A 39 9.03 -10.58 1.25
N LYS A 40 8.65 -11.49 2.15
CA LYS A 40 7.77 -12.62 1.88
C LYS A 40 6.64 -12.67 2.89
N ASN A 41 5.41 -12.65 2.41
CA ASN A 41 4.21 -12.81 3.22
C ASN A 41 3.47 -14.09 2.81
N VAL A 42 3.71 -15.16 3.54
CA VAL A 42 3.11 -16.48 3.26
C VAL A 42 1.58 -16.47 3.45
N PRO A 43 1.01 -15.89 4.52
CA PRO A 43 -0.44 -15.84 4.72
C PRO A 43 -1.21 -15.15 3.57
N SER A 44 -0.64 -14.11 2.97
CA SER A 44 -1.27 -13.40 1.84
C SER A 44 -0.85 -13.93 0.47
N SER A 45 0.07 -14.92 0.42
CA SER A 45 0.69 -15.45 -0.80
C SER A 45 1.34 -14.34 -1.64
N GLU A 46 2.13 -13.47 -1.00
CA GLU A 46 2.77 -12.31 -1.62
C GLU A 46 4.27 -12.28 -1.37
N ILE A 47 4.98 -11.67 -2.34
CA ILE A 47 6.35 -11.19 -2.14
C ILE A 47 6.45 -9.74 -2.55
N THR A 48 7.21 -8.95 -1.81
CA THR A 48 7.62 -7.61 -2.23
C THR A 48 8.92 -7.74 -3.02
N VAL A 49 8.93 -7.22 -4.24
CA VAL A 49 10.10 -7.27 -5.12
C VAL A 49 10.50 -5.86 -5.51
N ASN A 50 11.78 -5.55 -5.31
CA ASN A 50 12.42 -4.43 -5.98
C ASN A 50 12.86 -4.90 -7.36
N HIS A 51 12.17 -4.45 -8.41
CA HIS A 51 12.41 -4.90 -9.78
C HIS A 51 12.98 -3.79 -10.67
N GLU A 52 13.79 -4.20 -11.63
CA GLU A 52 14.25 -3.36 -12.73
C GLU A 52 13.07 -2.94 -13.62
N ASP A 53 13.34 -2.05 -14.61
CA ASP A 53 12.34 -1.72 -15.64
C ASP A 53 11.76 -3.00 -16.24
N ILE A 54 10.42 -3.05 -16.32
CA ILE A 54 9.68 -4.09 -17.04
C ILE A 54 9.22 -3.48 -18.37
N PRO A 55 9.95 -3.72 -19.48
CA PRO A 55 9.65 -3.05 -20.75
C PRO A 55 8.21 -3.27 -21.22
N GLY A 56 7.53 -2.17 -21.53
CA GLY A 56 6.14 -2.18 -22.00
C GLY A 56 5.09 -2.39 -20.90
N PHE A 57 5.51 -2.39 -19.62
CA PHE A 57 4.59 -2.53 -18.49
C PHE A 57 4.79 -1.45 -17.42
N MET A 58 5.95 -1.39 -16.76
CA MET A 58 6.20 -0.39 -15.71
C MET A 58 7.69 -0.11 -15.52
N ALA A 59 8.01 1.06 -14.98
CA ALA A 59 9.36 1.44 -14.59
C ALA A 59 9.87 0.64 -13.38
N ALA A 60 11.19 0.67 -13.16
CA ALA A 60 11.81 0.08 -11.97
C ALA A 60 11.17 0.63 -10.69
N MET A 61 10.74 -0.26 -9.80
CA MET A 61 10.14 0.10 -8.50
C MET A 61 10.09 -1.08 -7.55
N THR A 62 9.70 -0.78 -6.31
CA THR A 62 9.38 -1.82 -5.32
C THR A 62 7.88 -1.95 -5.18
N MET A 63 7.35 -3.16 -5.34
CA MET A 63 5.93 -3.42 -5.15
C MET A 63 5.65 -4.88 -4.78
N PRO A 64 4.51 -5.16 -4.13
CA PRO A 64 4.08 -6.52 -3.84
C PRO A 64 3.51 -7.18 -5.07
N TYR A 65 3.73 -8.48 -5.14
CA TYR A 65 3.18 -9.36 -6.17
C TYR A 65 2.55 -10.59 -5.54
N LYS A 66 1.36 -10.95 -5.99
CA LYS A 66 0.79 -12.27 -5.69
C LYS A 66 1.63 -13.38 -6.33
N VAL A 67 1.83 -14.47 -5.60
CA VAL A 67 2.49 -15.69 -6.05
C VAL A 67 1.50 -16.83 -5.96
N LYS A 68 1.18 -17.45 -7.10
CA LYS A 68 0.24 -18.60 -7.14
C LYS A 68 0.90 -19.93 -6.82
N ASP A 69 2.21 -20.02 -7.00
CA ASP A 69 3.00 -21.20 -6.68
C ASP A 69 3.43 -21.17 -5.21
N GLU A 70 2.67 -21.84 -4.35
CA GLU A 70 2.97 -21.91 -2.91
C GLU A 70 4.30 -22.58 -2.62
N VAL A 71 4.71 -23.58 -3.39
CA VAL A 71 5.99 -24.28 -3.20
C VAL A 71 7.15 -23.35 -3.56
N GLY A 72 7.03 -22.63 -4.68
CA GLY A 72 7.99 -21.61 -5.07
C GLY A 72 8.07 -20.48 -4.05
N LEU A 73 6.93 -20.04 -3.51
CA LEU A 73 6.87 -19.02 -2.47
C LEU A 73 7.65 -19.44 -1.20
N GLN A 74 7.51 -20.67 -0.75
CA GLN A 74 8.21 -21.16 0.45
C GLN A 74 9.74 -21.15 0.28
N ALA A 75 10.23 -21.42 -0.93
CA ALA A 75 11.67 -21.44 -1.22
C ALA A 75 12.33 -20.06 -1.25
N LEU A 76 11.55 -19.01 -1.54
CA LEU A 76 12.04 -17.65 -1.61
C LEU A 76 12.40 -17.09 -0.22
N GLN A 77 13.43 -16.25 -0.20
CA GLN A 77 13.83 -15.51 1.00
C GLN A 77 14.19 -14.06 0.64
N PRO A 78 14.03 -13.11 1.57
CA PRO A 78 14.54 -11.76 1.41
C PRO A 78 16.03 -11.76 1.03
N GLY A 79 16.36 -10.90 0.07
CA GLY A 79 17.70 -10.81 -0.50
C GLY A 79 17.92 -11.67 -1.74
N ASP A 80 17.03 -12.62 -2.08
CA ASP A 80 17.14 -13.40 -3.32
C ASP A 80 17.01 -12.52 -4.55
N MET A 81 17.97 -12.67 -5.48
CA MET A 81 17.77 -12.16 -6.83
C MET A 81 16.94 -13.17 -7.62
N ILE A 82 15.89 -12.68 -8.27
CA ILE A 82 14.98 -13.52 -9.04
C ILE A 82 14.78 -13.03 -10.46
N THR A 83 14.39 -13.96 -11.32
CA THR A 83 13.66 -13.68 -12.56
C THR A 83 12.27 -14.29 -12.45
N ALA A 84 11.29 -13.63 -13.05
CA ALA A 84 9.91 -14.09 -13.05
C ALA A 84 9.16 -13.56 -14.28
N ARG A 85 7.90 -13.98 -14.44
CA ARG A 85 6.95 -13.37 -15.37
C ARG A 85 5.84 -12.68 -14.61
N VAL A 86 5.67 -11.39 -14.85
CA VAL A 86 4.46 -10.68 -14.44
C VAL A 86 3.37 -11.03 -15.44
N VAL A 87 2.27 -11.57 -14.95
CA VAL A 87 1.08 -11.90 -15.74
C VAL A 87 -0.04 -10.97 -15.32
N THR A 88 -0.69 -10.31 -16.28
CA THR A 88 -1.86 -9.47 -16.00
C THR A 88 -3.14 -10.21 -16.32
N SER A 89 -4.21 -9.93 -15.58
CA SER A 89 -5.56 -10.34 -15.95
C SER A 89 -5.97 -9.75 -17.31
N SER A 90 -6.96 -10.33 -17.94
CA SER A 90 -7.45 -9.89 -19.25
C SER A 90 -8.01 -8.48 -19.26
N ASP A 91 -8.49 -7.98 -18.12
CA ASP A 91 -8.98 -6.61 -17.91
C ASP A 91 -7.89 -5.64 -17.41
N GLY A 92 -6.67 -6.17 -17.17
CA GLY A 92 -5.51 -5.39 -16.73
C GLY A 92 -5.55 -4.90 -15.29
N LYS A 93 -6.51 -5.36 -14.48
CA LYS A 93 -6.68 -4.89 -13.10
C LYS A 93 -5.84 -5.67 -12.10
N ASP A 94 -5.66 -6.96 -12.33
CA ASP A 94 -4.89 -7.82 -11.46
C ASP A 94 -3.58 -8.24 -12.12
N TYR A 95 -2.57 -8.48 -11.31
CA TYR A 95 -1.27 -9.00 -11.73
C TYR A 95 -0.69 -9.94 -10.68
N TRP A 96 0.09 -10.92 -11.15
CA TRP A 96 0.76 -11.89 -10.28
C TRP A 96 2.05 -12.37 -10.93
N LEU A 97 2.90 -13.08 -10.17
CA LEU A 97 4.10 -13.70 -10.69
C LEU A 97 3.89 -15.18 -11.03
N GLU A 98 4.48 -15.57 -12.16
CA GLU A 98 4.63 -16.96 -12.60
C GLU A 98 6.12 -17.20 -12.95
N ASP A 99 6.52 -18.47 -13.05
CA ASP A 99 7.86 -18.90 -13.48
C ASP A 99 9.01 -18.26 -12.67
N ILE A 100 8.85 -18.14 -11.36
CA ILE A 100 9.84 -17.53 -10.47
C ILE A 100 11.07 -18.44 -10.39
N ARG A 101 12.25 -17.87 -10.63
CA ARG A 101 13.54 -18.55 -10.52
C ARG A 101 14.53 -17.71 -9.73
N ILE A 102 15.12 -18.30 -8.71
CA ILE A 102 16.21 -17.66 -7.96
C ILE A 102 17.44 -17.71 -8.84
N THR A 103 18.04 -16.55 -9.11
CA THR A 103 19.25 -16.40 -9.95
C THR A 103 20.52 -16.19 -9.14
N ASP A 104 20.42 -15.57 -7.95
CA ASP A 104 21.52 -15.41 -7.01
C ASP A 104 21.02 -15.42 -5.56
N GLN A 105 21.38 -16.47 -4.82
CA GLN A 105 21.13 -16.58 -3.39
C GLN A 105 22.23 -15.92 -2.55
N SER A 106 23.42 -15.71 -3.11
CA SER A 106 24.52 -15.06 -2.39
C SER A 106 24.24 -13.58 -2.13
N ALA A 107 23.29 -13.00 -2.88
CA ALA A 107 22.79 -11.65 -2.66
C ALA A 107 22.14 -11.47 -1.27
N ARG A 108 21.63 -12.55 -0.65
CA ARG A 108 21.09 -12.51 0.73
C ARG A 108 22.09 -11.97 1.73
N ALA A 109 23.36 -12.40 1.65
CA ALA A 109 24.42 -11.95 2.56
C ALA A 109 24.80 -10.48 2.39
N ARG A 110 24.51 -9.91 1.21
CA ARG A 110 24.77 -8.49 0.89
C ARG A 110 23.52 -7.62 1.05
N PHE A 111 22.37 -8.23 1.27
CA PHE A 111 21.11 -7.54 1.41
C PHE A 111 21.12 -6.71 2.70
N LYS A 112 21.10 -5.40 2.55
CA LYS A 112 21.04 -4.41 3.65
C LYS A 112 19.69 -3.70 3.73
N GLY A 113 18.69 -4.21 3.02
CA GLY A 113 17.32 -3.70 3.13
C GLY A 113 16.80 -3.93 4.55
N THR A 114 15.97 -3.02 5.01
CA THR A 114 15.21 -3.24 6.25
C THR A 114 14.16 -4.29 5.93
N VAL A 115 14.45 -5.54 6.25
CA VAL A 115 13.43 -6.59 6.24
C VAL A 115 12.67 -6.45 7.54
N THR A 116 11.46 -5.94 7.47
CA THR A 116 10.58 -5.85 8.63
C THR A 116 9.97 -7.22 8.97
N ALA A 117 10.85 -8.18 9.26
CA ALA A 117 10.43 -9.47 9.78
C ALA A 117 9.69 -9.35 11.13
N HIS A 118 9.67 -8.17 11.74
CA HIS A 118 9.21 -7.95 13.12
C HIS A 118 8.41 -6.66 13.31
N ARG A 119 7.50 -6.33 12.36
CA ARG A 119 6.50 -5.30 12.63
C ARG A 119 5.80 -5.58 13.97
N LEU A 120 5.60 -4.53 14.77
CA LEU A 120 4.85 -4.64 16.02
C LEU A 120 3.43 -5.16 15.76
N GLU A 121 2.99 -6.11 16.56
CA GLU A 121 1.64 -6.65 16.43
C GLU A 121 0.59 -5.65 16.93
N PRO A 122 -0.65 -5.69 16.39
CA PRO A 122 -1.77 -4.97 16.97
C PRO A 122 -1.91 -5.25 18.47
N GLY A 123 -2.14 -4.19 19.25
CA GLY A 123 -2.12 -4.22 20.72
C GLY A 123 -0.79 -3.81 21.33
N ALA A 124 0.31 -3.85 20.60
CA ALA A 124 1.59 -3.30 21.06
C ALA A 124 1.56 -1.76 21.12
N ARG A 125 2.34 -1.19 22.02
CA ARG A 125 2.50 0.27 22.10
C ARG A 125 3.39 0.77 20.95
N ALA A 126 2.92 1.81 20.26
CA ALA A 126 3.72 2.46 19.22
C ALA A 126 5.00 3.08 19.83
N PRO A 127 6.14 3.07 19.11
CA PRO A 127 7.38 3.65 19.58
C PRO A 127 7.26 5.17 19.72
N ASP A 128 7.73 5.70 20.84
CA ASP A 128 7.70 7.13 21.15
C ASP A 128 9.08 7.75 20.88
N LEU A 129 9.37 8.01 19.61
CA LEU A 129 10.63 8.59 19.16
C LEU A 129 10.46 10.06 18.78
N PRO A 130 11.51 10.90 18.93
CA PRO A 130 11.43 12.32 18.57
C PRO A 130 11.26 12.49 17.06
N LEU A 131 10.29 13.28 16.66
CA LEU A 131 10.03 13.72 15.30
C LEU A 131 10.15 15.24 15.23
N ILE A 132 10.66 15.75 14.12
CA ILE A 132 10.68 17.18 13.83
C ILE A 132 9.57 17.48 12.84
N ASN A 133 8.57 18.24 13.25
CA ASN A 133 7.44 18.57 12.39
C ASN A 133 7.77 19.67 11.37
N GLN A 134 6.82 19.99 10.52
CA GLN A 134 6.94 21.01 9.46
C GLN A 134 7.16 22.44 9.97
N GLU A 135 6.94 22.70 11.25
CA GLU A 135 7.25 23.99 11.89
C GLU A 135 8.62 23.97 12.59
N GLY A 136 9.36 22.85 12.52
CA GLY A 136 10.65 22.67 13.19
C GLY A 136 10.54 22.35 14.68
N ALA A 137 9.34 22.10 15.19
CA ALA A 137 9.13 21.69 16.57
C ALA A 137 9.35 20.17 16.73
N THR A 138 9.91 19.80 17.88
CA THR A 138 9.98 18.37 18.27
C THR A 138 8.61 17.93 18.75
N ILE A 139 8.10 16.86 18.19
CA ILE A 139 6.86 16.20 18.57
C ILE A 139 7.10 14.71 18.83
N HIS A 140 6.19 14.10 19.58
CA HIS A 140 6.21 12.67 19.92
C HIS A 140 4.82 12.07 19.68
N LEU A 141 4.74 10.77 19.44
CA LEU A 141 3.44 10.09 19.36
C LEU A 141 2.66 10.21 20.68
N ALA A 142 3.36 10.32 21.82
CA ALA A 142 2.77 10.55 23.12
C ALA A 142 2.01 11.89 23.24
N ASP A 143 2.34 12.90 22.44
CA ASP A 143 1.66 14.21 22.44
C ASP A 143 0.23 14.10 21.93
N PHE A 144 -0.07 13.07 21.15
CA PHE A 144 -1.41 12.78 20.63
C PHE A 144 -2.25 11.89 21.54
N LYS A 145 -1.78 11.61 22.76
CA LYS A 145 -2.55 10.80 23.72
C LYS A 145 -3.96 11.35 23.92
N GLY A 146 -4.94 10.47 23.85
CA GLY A 146 -6.35 10.83 23.90
C GLY A 146 -7.00 11.02 22.52
N LYS A 147 -6.19 11.02 21.45
CA LYS A 147 -6.66 11.03 20.07
C LYS A 147 -6.33 9.71 19.36
N ALA A 148 -7.18 9.29 18.43
CA ALA A 148 -6.80 8.26 17.48
C ALA A 148 -5.93 8.89 16.39
N VAL A 149 -4.80 8.24 16.06
CA VAL A 149 -3.82 8.78 15.10
C VAL A 149 -3.72 7.85 13.89
N LEU A 150 -3.87 8.42 12.71
CA LEU A 150 -3.57 7.72 11.47
C LEU A 150 -2.17 8.14 11.00
N VAL A 151 -1.25 7.18 10.99
CA VAL A 151 0.16 7.39 10.63
C VAL A 151 0.44 6.81 9.26
N THR A 152 1.19 7.53 8.44
CA THR A 152 1.72 7.03 7.18
C THR A 152 3.15 7.51 6.94
N PHE A 153 3.80 6.90 5.95
CA PHE A 153 5.17 7.22 5.58
C PHE A 153 5.22 7.72 4.14
N ILE A 154 5.96 8.81 3.92
CA ILE A 154 6.07 9.48 2.62
C ILE A 154 7.51 9.93 2.36
N TYR A 155 7.81 10.35 1.13
CA TYR A 155 8.90 11.28 0.84
C TYR A 155 8.45 12.29 -0.23
N THR A 156 8.85 13.55 -0.07
CA THR A 156 8.24 14.67 -0.81
C THR A 156 8.58 14.67 -2.30
N ARG A 157 9.71 14.07 -2.69
CA ARG A 157 10.18 13.97 -4.07
C ARG A 157 9.81 12.64 -4.75
N CYS A 158 8.81 11.90 -4.22
CA CYS A 158 8.31 10.69 -4.85
C CYS A 158 7.78 10.97 -6.27
N PRO A 159 8.37 10.38 -7.32
CA PRO A 159 7.98 10.67 -8.69
C PRO A 159 6.72 9.91 -9.13
N MET A 160 6.24 8.97 -8.31
CA MET A 160 5.15 8.06 -8.66
C MET A 160 3.79 8.59 -8.18
N PRO A 161 2.89 9.06 -9.08
CA PRO A 161 1.59 9.62 -8.70
C PRO A 161 0.70 8.65 -7.91
N THR A 162 0.92 7.35 -8.09
CA THR A 162 0.13 6.27 -7.48
C THR A 162 0.60 5.88 -6.07
N PHE A 163 1.70 6.44 -5.57
CA PHE A 163 2.29 6.18 -4.25
C PHE A 163 2.10 7.35 -3.29
N CYS A 164 3.17 8.02 -2.85
CA CYS A 164 3.07 9.11 -1.86
C CYS A 164 2.06 10.21 -2.24
N PRO A 165 1.97 10.70 -3.51
CA PRO A 165 0.97 11.68 -3.87
C PRO A 165 -0.48 11.17 -3.71
N ARG A 166 -0.75 9.91 -4.10
CA ARG A 166 -2.07 9.27 -3.88
C ARG A 166 -2.40 9.19 -2.40
N LEU A 167 -1.42 8.75 -1.58
CA LEU A 167 -1.59 8.59 -0.14
C LEU A 167 -1.88 9.93 0.54
N SER A 168 -1.11 10.97 0.21
CA SER A 168 -1.35 12.33 0.70
C SER A 168 -2.70 12.88 0.25
N SER A 169 -3.15 12.59 -0.99
CA SER A 169 -4.48 12.97 -1.46
C SER A 169 -5.61 12.24 -0.71
N GLN A 170 -5.39 11.01 -0.27
CA GLN A 170 -6.36 10.29 0.57
C GLN A 170 -6.44 10.90 1.97
N PHE A 171 -5.29 11.25 2.57
CA PHE A 171 -5.23 11.91 3.86
C PHE A 171 -5.88 13.30 3.81
N ALA A 172 -5.70 14.07 2.73
CA ALA A 172 -6.40 15.34 2.51
C ALA A 172 -7.92 15.16 2.54
N LYS A 173 -8.45 14.16 1.82
CA LYS A 173 -9.89 13.84 1.83
C LYS A 173 -10.40 13.47 3.22
N ILE A 174 -9.63 12.70 4.00
CA ILE A 174 -9.97 12.36 5.39
C ILE A 174 -9.95 13.61 6.26
N HIS A 175 -8.93 14.45 6.14
CA HIS A 175 -8.85 15.72 6.86
C HIS A 175 -10.08 16.61 6.61
N ASP A 176 -10.47 16.78 5.34
CA ASP A 176 -11.63 17.59 4.93
C ASP A 176 -12.96 17.00 5.42
N ALA A 177 -13.08 15.67 5.41
CA ALA A 177 -14.26 15.00 5.95
C ALA A 177 -14.38 15.19 7.46
N LEU A 178 -13.26 15.11 8.19
CA LEU A 178 -13.21 15.31 9.64
C LEU A 178 -13.46 16.77 10.04
N LYS A 179 -13.00 17.75 9.25
CA LYS A 179 -13.33 19.19 9.49
C LYS A 179 -14.84 19.45 9.57
N LYS A 180 -15.67 18.64 8.91
CA LYS A 180 -17.12 18.76 8.91
C LYS A 180 -17.77 18.18 10.18
N THR A 181 -17.02 17.44 10.99
CA THR A 181 -17.48 16.80 12.23
C THR A 181 -16.56 17.20 13.39
N PRO A 182 -16.82 18.34 14.07
CA PRO A 182 -15.90 18.93 15.05
C PRO A 182 -15.52 18.00 16.22
N ASP A 183 -16.39 17.06 16.61
CA ASP A 183 -16.08 16.11 17.67
C ASP A 183 -15.04 15.08 17.22
N ASP A 184 -15.20 14.51 16.03
CA ASP A 184 -14.23 13.59 15.45
C ASP A 184 -12.90 14.29 15.16
N TYR A 185 -12.94 15.53 14.64
CA TYR A 185 -11.75 16.33 14.36
C TYR A 185 -10.90 16.53 15.63
N ARG A 186 -11.51 16.82 16.75
CA ARG A 186 -10.79 16.99 18.04
C ARG A 186 -10.22 15.68 18.58
N ARG A 187 -10.85 14.53 18.27
CA ARG A 187 -10.50 13.21 18.78
C ARG A 187 -9.55 12.44 17.87
N THR A 188 -9.20 13.00 16.72
CA THR A 188 -8.35 12.37 15.72
C THR A 188 -7.14 13.22 15.40
N HIS A 189 -6.13 12.61 14.81
CA HIS A 189 -4.95 13.29 14.28
C HIS A 189 -4.41 12.51 13.07
N LEU A 190 -3.81 13.22 12.12
CA LEU A 190 -3.13 12.64 10.97
C LEU A 190 -1.64 12.97 11.06
N LEU A 191 -0.79 11.99 10.79
CA LEU A 191 0.66 12.15 10.83
C LEU A 191 1.31 11.49 9.61
N SER A 192 2.02 12.28 8.81
CA SER A 192 2.82 11.81 7.69
C SER A 192 4.30 11.94 8.05
N ILE A 193 5.00 10.82 8.17
CA ILE A 193 6.43 10.77 8.53
C ILE A 193 7.25 10.57 7.27
N SER A 194 8.22 11.45 7.04
CA SER A 194 9.16 11.29 5.94
C SER A 194 10.21 10.22 6.23
N PHE A 195 10.47 9.37 5.24
CA PHE A 195 11.59 8.43 5.25
C PHE A 195 12.79 8.91 4.38
N ASP A 196 12.82 10.19 4.01
CA ASP A 196 13.95 10.85 3.34
C ASP A 196 14.47 12.05 4.16
N PRO A 197 14.94 11.83 5.40
CA PRO A 197 15.30 12.92 6.31
C PRO A 197 16.47 13.78 5.83
N LYS A 198 17.24 13.28 4.86
CA LYS A 198 18.34 14.06 4.25
C LYS A 198 17.82 15.19 3.37
N TYR A 199 16.67 15.00 2.73
CA TYR A 199 16.05 15.97 1.83
C TYR A 199 14.88 16.69 2.47
N ASP A 200 14.02 15.98 3.16
CA ASP A 200 12.74 16.45 3.70
C ASP A 200 12.93 17.22 5.02
N SER A 201 13.55 18.40 4.91
CA SER A 201 13.64 19.36 6.03
C SER A 201 12.27 19.94 6.38
N ALA A 202 12.13 20.55 7.57
CA ALA A 202 10.89 21.18 8.02
C ALA A 202 10.28 22.15 6.99
N PRO A 203 11.03 23.07 6.35
CA PRO A 203 10.48 23.93 5.29
C PRO A 203 10.00 23.16 4.05
N VAL A 204 10.66 22.06 3.68
CA VAL A 204 10.26 21.20 2.55
C VAL A 204 8.95 20.50 2.88
N LEU A 205 8.85 19.90 4.08
CA LEU A 205 7.63 19.26 4.58
C LEU A 205 6.47 20.25 4.70
N ARG A 206 6.74 21.47 5.17
CA ARG A 206 5.74 22.53 5.24
C ARG A 206 5.18 22.89 3.87
N LYS A 207 6.05 23.09 2.88
CA LYS A 207 5.65 23.37 1.51
C LYS A 207 4.83 22.21 0.91
N TYR A 208 5.26 20.97 1.16
CA TYR A 208 4.54 19.79 0.71
C TYR A 208 3.16 19.68 1.35
N GLY A 209 3.07 19.80 2.67
CA GLY A 209 1.81 19.74 3.40
C GLY A 209 0.80 20.81 2.98
N LEU A 210 1.25 22.06 2.78
CA LEU A 210 0.39 23.14 2.30
C LEU A 210 -0.28 22.84 0.96
N ALA A 211 0.40 22.11 0.06
CA ALA A 211 -0.18 21.72 -1.22
C ALA A 211 -1.39 20.76 -1.09
N TYR A 212 -1.49 20.05 0.04
CA TYR A 212 -2.61 19.14 0.36
C TYR A 212 -3.62 19.74 1.35
N LEU A 213 -3.32 20.89 1.92
CA LEU A 213 -4.16 21.63 2.86
C LEU A 213 -4.75 22.91 2.22
N ASP A 214 -4.88 22.96 0.90
CA ASP A 214 -5.38 24.13 0.16
C ASP A 214 -4.69 25.45 0.54
N ASN A 215 -3.41 25.37 0.89
CA ASN A 215 -2.59 26.45 1.44
C ASN A 215 -3.09 27.02 2.77
N ASP A 216 -3.92 26.30 3.52
CA ASP A 216 -4.38 26.68 4.86
C ASP A 216 -3.42 26.13 5.93
N PRO A 217 -2.53 26.95 6.53
CA PRO A 217 -1.59 26.49 7.54
C PRO A 217 -2.27 26.08 8.85
N THR A 218 -3.53 26.44 9.09
CA THR A 218 -4.26 26.04 10.30
C THR A 218 -4.55 24.53 10.29
N GLY A 219 -4.55 23.90 9.11
CA GLY A 219 -4.71 22.46 8.96
C GLY A 219 -3.60 21.63 9.63
N PHE A 220 -2.41 22.22 9.81
CA PHE A 220 -1.32 21.54 10.52
C PHE A 220 -1.62 21.24 12.00
N ALA A 221 -2.57 21.91 12.62
CA ALA A 221 -3.04 21.57 13.96
C ALA A 221 -3.69 20.16 14.04
N HIS A 222 -4.08 19.58 12.91
CA HIS A 222 -4.71 18.27 12.83
C HIS A 222 -3.95 17.27 11.94
N TRP A 223 -3.20 17.76 10.96
CA TRP A 223 -2.41 16.90 10.08
C TRP A 223 -0.98 17.42 10.02
N GLU A 224 -0.06 16.75 10.70
CA GLU A 224 1.35 17.10 10.74
C GLU A 224 2.18 16.27 9.76
N PHE A 225 3.25 16.90 9.28
CA PHE A 225 4.28 16.29 8.44
C PHE A 225 5.60 16.37 9.19
N ALA A 226 6.23 15.25 9.44
CA ALA A 226 7.42 15.22 10.27
C ALA A 226 8.54 14.37 9.64
N SER A 227 9.75 14.59 10.08
CA SER A 227 10.90 13.75 9.81
C SER A 227 11.64 13.43 11.10
N THR A 228 12.64 12.57 11.05
CA THR A 228 13.45 12.20 12.21
C THR A 228 14.89 11.92 11.79
N THR A 229 15.75 11.53 12.74
CA THR A 229 17.11 11.11 12.41
C THR A 229 17.11 9.79 11.63
N PRO A 230 18.13 9.50 10.79
CA PRO A 230 18.22 8.21 10.11
C PRO A 230 18.19 7.01 11.07
N ALA A 231 18.77 7.15 12.27
CA ALA A 231 18.79 6.09 13.28
C ALA A 231 17.39 5.82 13.89
N ASP A 232 16.62 6.86 14.15
CA ASP A 232 15.26 6.70 14.68
C ASP A 232 14.27 6.34 13.58
N LEU A 233 14.50 6.78 12.34
CA LEU A 233 13.75 6.32 11.19
C LEU A 233 13.85 4.80 11.01
N HIS A 234 15.05 4.23 11.19
CA HIS A 234 15.23 2.78 11.11
C HIS A 234 14.36 2.05 12.16
N LYS A 235 14.34 2.53 13.40
CA LYS A 235 13.50 1.96 14.48
C LYS A 235 12.00 2.10 14.17
N LEU A 236 11.58 3.25 13.60
CA LEU A 236 10.19 3.46 13.19
C LEU A 236 9.81 2.52 12.04
N ALA A 237 10.68 2.39 11.05
CA ALA A 237 10.49 1.50 9.91
C ALA A 237 10.29 0.06 10.37
N GLU A 238 11.17 -0.46 11.25
CA GLU A 238 11.01 -1.79 11.85
C GLU A 238 9.66 -1.91 12.58
N ALA A 239 9.35 -0.95 13.46
CA ALA A 239 8.15 -1.03 14.28
C ALA A 239 6.85 -1.00 13.48
N PHE A 240 6.81 -0.25 12.37
CA PHE A 240 5.62 -0.08 11.56
C PHE A 240 5.57 -0.97 10.31
N GLY A 241 6.62 -1.72 10.01
CA GLY A 241 6.68 -2.57 8.82
C GLY A 241 6.91 -1.78 7.53
N LEU A 242 7.69 -0.71 7.58
CA LEU A 242 8.13 0.04 6.42
C LEU A 242 9.45 -0.51 5.90
N ASP A 243 9.43 -1.13 4.74
CA ASP A 243 10.64 -1.44 4.00
C ASP A 243 10.99 -0.29 3.08
N TYR A 244 12.21 0.18 3.13
CA TYR A 244 12.72 1.18 2.22
C TYR A 244 14.20 0.95 1.87
N LEU A 245 14.57 1.27 0.65
CA LEU A 245 15.92 1.12 0.12
C LEU A 245 16.27 2.32 -0.75
N GLU A 246 17.36 3.03 -0.41
CA GLU A 246 17.88 4.12 -1.24
C GLU A 246 18.54 3.52 -2.51
N GLU A 247 18.08 3.94 -3.70
CA GLU A 247 18.60 3.53 -4.99
C GLU A 247 18.89 4.76 -5.86
N GLY A 248 20.15 5.18 -5.85
CA GLY A 248 20.55 6.38 -6.56
C GLY A 248 19.80 7.62 -6.08
N ASN A 249 18.93 8.18 -6.93
CA ASN A 249 18.13 9.36 -6.60
C ASN A 249 16.66 9.05 -6.23
N GLN A 250 16.32 7.79 -6.08
CA GLN A 250 14.98 7.31 -5.71
C GLN A 250 15.04 6.47 -4.44
N ILE A 251 13.91 6.30 -3.80
CA ILE A 251 13.75 5.42 -2.65
C ILE A 251 12.64 4.43 -2.96
N SER A 252 13.02 3.17 -3.10
CA SER A 252 12.09 2.05 -3.19
C SER A 252 11.53 1.75 -1.81
N HIS A 253 10.21 1.61 -1.69
CA HIS A 253 9.57 1.40 -0.38
C HIS A 253 8.22 0.70 -0.50
N THR A 254 7.81 0.05 0.60
CA THR A 254 6.44 -0.42 0.78
C THR A 254 5.52 0.74 1.20
N MET A 255 4.21 0.62 0.95
CA MET A 255 3.23 1.57 1.48
C MET A 255 2.63 1.03 2.76
N VAL A 256 2.67 1.83 3.82
CA VAL A 256 2.12 1.48 5.13
C VAL A 256 1.26 2.61 5.65
N VAL A 257 0.08 2.26 6.14
CA VAL A 257 -0.75 3.10 7.00
C VAL A 257 -0.99 2.35 8.30
N ALA A 258 -0.79 3.01 9.43
CA ALA A 258 -1.05 2.46 10.76
C ALA A 258 -2.08 3.30 11.50
N LEU A 259 -2.99 2.65 12.22
CA LEU A 259 -3.93 3.28 13.13
C LEU A 259 -3.48 3.05 14.56
N ILE A 260 -3.33 4.14 15.31
CA ILE A 260 -2.97 4.15 16.72
C ILE A 260 -4.19 4.60 17.53
N ALA A 261 -4.50 3.85 18.58
CA ALA A 261 -5.58 4.18 19.50
C ALA A 261 -5.22 5.37 20.43
N PRO A 262 -6.23 6.00 21.08
CA PRO A 262 -5.99 7.10 22.02
C PRO A 262 -5.08 6.79 23.21
N ASP A 263 -4.87 5.52 23.52
CA ASP A 263 -3.93 5.07 24.57
C ASP A 263 -2.50 4.87 24.06
N GLY A 264 -2.27 5.02 22.76
CA GLY A 264 -0.97 4.84 22.10
C GLY A 264 -0.69 3.42 21.63
N THR A 265 -1.67 2.52 21.66
CA THR A 265 -1.52 1.16 21.12
C THR A 265 -1.85 1.11 19.64
N ILE A 266 -1.16 0.23 18.90
CA ILE A 266 -1.41 0.00 17.48
C ILE A 266 -2.70 -0.81 17.34
N VAL A 267 -3.66 -0.31 16.57
CA VAL A 267 -4.95 -0.98 16.33
C VAL A 267 -4.85 -1.93 15.13
N ARG A 268 -4.32 -1.43 14.02
CA ARG A 268 -4.18 -2.18 12.76
C ARG A 268 -3.27 -1.47 11.77
N TYR A 269 -2.91 -2.21 10.74
CA TYR A 269 -2.18 -1.73 9.59
C TYR A 269 -2.95 -1.96 8.29
N TRP A 270 -2.63 -1.15 7.29
CA TRP A 270 -2.96 -1.39 5.90
C TRP A 270 -1.66 -1.38 5.10
N ALA A 271 -1.51 -2.34 4.21
CA ALA A 271 -0.42 -2.44 3.25
C ALA A 271 -1.02 -2.66 1.86
N ASN A 272 -0.50 -1.93 0.87
CA ASN A 272 -0.78 -2.08 -0.56
C ASN A 272 -2.17 -1.65 -1.03
N GLU A 273 -3.27 -2.14 -0.46
CA GLU A 273 -4.62 -1.84 -0.91
C GLU A 273 -5.53 -1.42 0.24
N TRP A 274 -6.17 -0.27 0.10
CA TRP A 274 -7.22 0.25 0.98
C TRP A 274 -7.99 1.36 0.28
N THR A 275 -9.17 1.65 0.78
CA THR A 275 -9.97 2.80 0.36
C THR A 275 -9.88 3.94 1.38
N THR A 276 -10.09 5.18 0.93
CA THR A 276 -10.17 6.33 1.82
C THR A 276 -11.26 6.16 2.88
N ALA A 277 -12.39 5.56 2.49
CA ALA A 277 -13.53 5.32 3.39
C ALA A 277 -13.20 4.31 4.50
N GLU A 278 -12.42 3.28 4.21
CA GLU A 278 -11.96 2.32 5.23
C GLU A 278 -11.06 2.98 6.26
N LEU A 279 -10.09 3.79 5.82
CA LEU A 279 -9.20 4.52 6.72
C LEU A 279 -9.98 5.48 7.61
N GLU A 280 -10.87 6.29 7.01
CA GLU A 280 -11.69 7.27 7.72
C GLU A 280 -12.61 6.58 8.75
N THR A 281 -13.32 5.53 8.34
CA THR A 281 -14.21 4.77 9.21
C THR A 281 -13.48 4.18 10.42
N ALA A 282 -12.33 3.55 10.17
CA ALA A 282 -11.54 2.96 11.24
C ALA A 282 -10.98 4.03 12.21
N LEU A 283 -10.54 5.18 11.69
CA LEU A 283 -10.06 6.29 12.49
C LEU A 283 -11.15 6.84 13.41
N ARG A 284 -12.36 7.08 12.88
CA ARG A 284 -13.54 7.52 13.67
C ARG A 284 -13.91 6.49 14.74
N GLN A 285 -13.95 5.21 14.39
CA GLN A 285 -14.26 4.15 15.35
C GLN A 285 -13.25 4.12 16.51
N ALA A 286 -11.95 4.15 16.22
CA ALA A 286 -10.90 4.15 17.23
C ALA A 286 -11.00 5.38 18.15
N ALA A 287 -11.34 6.56 17.63
CA ALA A 287 -11.50 7.78 18.40
C ALA A 287 -12.61 7.71 19.46
N HIS A 288 -13.63 6.85 19.24
CA HIS A 288 -14.78 6.70 20.16
C HIS A 288 -14.70 5.46 21.06
N THR A 289 -13.93 4.44 20.70
CA THR A 289 -13.81 3.18 21.48
C THR A 289 -13.23 3.43 22.88
N ALA A 290 -12.25 4.34 23.02
CA ALA A 290 -11.66 4.67 24.32
C ALA A 290 -12.64 5.35 25.31
N THR A 291 -13.75 5.91 24.82
CA THR A 291 -14.76 6.58 25.64
C THR A 291 -15.75 5.56 26.23
N ALA A 292 -16.01 4.47 25.53
CA ALA A 292 -16.88 3.38 26.00
C ALA A 292 -16.25 2.65 27.20
N ASN A 293 -14.98 2.25 27.08
CA ASN A 293 -14.27 1.54 28.16
C ASN A 293 -14.12 2.34 29.46
N ARG A 294 -14.19 3.69 29.42
CA ARG A 294 -14.14 4.52 30.64
C ARG A 294 -15.51 4.65 31.33
N ARG A 295 -16.61 4.47 30.59
CA ARG A 295 -17.97 4.53 31.18
C ARG A 295 -18.34 3.23 31.88
N ASP A 296 -17.82 2.11 31.40
CA ASP A 296 -18.07 0.78 31.97
C ASP A 296 -17.17 0.49 33.19
N ALA A 297 -16.18 1.35 33.45
CA ALA A 297 -15.26 1.26 34.60
C ALA A 297 -15.58 2.22 35.74
N GLN A 298 -16.68 2.98 35.68
CA GLN A 298 -17.22 3.85 36.74
C GLN A 298 -18.56 3.32 37.23
#